data_999facb482a4bc0d17c3c047abd950ef
#
_entry.id   999facb482a4bc0d17c3c047abd950ef
#
_cell.length_a   1.000
_cell.length_b   1.000
_cell.length_c   1.000
_cell.angle_alpha   90.00
_cell.angle_beta   90.00
_cell.angle_gamma   90.00
#
_symmetry.space_group_name_H-M   'P 1'
#
loop_
_entity.id
_entity.type
_entity.pdbx_description
1 polymer ?
#
loop_
_entity_poly.entity_id
_entity_poly.type
_entity_poly.pdbx_seq_one_letter_code
_entity_poly.pdbx_strand_id
1 'polypeptide(L)'
;MNEIFTFLGLISHNHTYIIVSHTILVALIVLAIAKLATSSLQIVPSGMQNIAESYLGGVISMGKDVVGEDLAKHYLPLVATIGIVVFVANMVGIIPGFESPTSNINFTLALALIVFIYYNYEGIKKRGFIKYIQSFVHLGEMNPIAKFVMSLFMYPIEIVSHLSRIVSLSFRLFGNIKGDDLF
;
A
#
# COMPACT_ATOMS: atom_id res chain seq x y z
N MET A 1 14.87 -20.28 -17.78
CA MET A 1 14.58 -19.50 -16.58
C MET A 1 14.93 -20.39 -15.41
N ASN A 2 15.97 -20.06 -14.65
CA ASN A 2 16.39 -20.87 -13.51
C ASN A 2 15.27 -20.87 -12.48
N GLU A 3 14.72 -22.08 -12.23
CA GLU A 3 13.73 -22.27 -11.18
C GLU A 3 14.43 -22.01 -9.84
N ILE A 4 14.08 -20.91 -9.20
CA ILE A 4 14.59 -20.59 -7.87
C ILE A 4 14.04 -21.67 -6.92
N PHE A 5 14.93 -22.38 -6.27
CA PHE A 5 14.58 -23.41 -5.30
C PHE A 5 13.79 -22.77 -4.15
N THR A 6 12.52 -23.16 -4.01
CA THR A 6 11.65 -22.69 -2.94
C THR A 6 11.13 -23.86 -2.12
N PHE A 7 11.18 -23.78 -0.80
CA PHE A 7 10.67 -24.85 0.08
C PHE A 7 9.19 -25.18 -0.16
N LEU A 8 8.38 -24.16 -0.45
CA LEU A 8 6.96 -24.34 -0.77
C LEU A 8 6.74 -24.81 -2.22
N GLY A 9 7.73 -24.62 -3.11
CA GLY A 9 7.74 -25.16 -4.46
C GLY A 9 7.90 -26.67 -4.53
N LEU A 10 8.41 -27.32 -3.47
CA LEU A 10 8.49 -28.78 -3.35
C LEU A 10 7.10 -29.45 -3.30
N ILE A 11 6.07 -28.72 -2.86
CA ILE A 11 4.69 -29.24 -2.75
C ILE A 11 3.96 -29.10 -4.09
N SER A 12 4.20 -28.03 -4.82
CA SER A 12 3.58 -27.79 -6.14
C SER A 12 4.44 -26.85 -6.99
N HIS A 13 4.72 -27.25 -8.22
CA HIS A 13 5.47 -26.47 -9.21
C HIS A 13 4.64 -25.33 -9.86
N ASN A 14 3.41 -25.11 -9.38
CA ASN A 14 2.55 -24.05 -9.91
C ASN A 14 2.96 -22.69 -9.31
N HIS A 15 3.46 -21.79 -10.13
CA HIS A 15 3.90 -20.43 -9.74
C HIS A 15 2.82 -19.66 -8.95
N THR A 16 1.54 -19.81 -9.34
CA THR A 16 0.42 -19.16 -8.62
C THR A 16 0.28 -19.73 -7.20
N TYR A 17 0.48 -21.03 -7.01
CA TYR A 17 0.43 -21.67 -5.70
C TYR A 17 1.54 -21.15 -4.78
N ILE A 18 2.75 -20.98 -5.31
CA ILE A 18 3.90 -20.48 -4.57
C ILE A 18 3.60 -19.04 -4.06
N ILE A 19 3.13 -18.15 -4.93
CA ILE A 19 2.81 -16.77 -4.56
C ILE A 19 1.71 -16.69 -3.51
N VAL A 20 0.62 -17.45 -3.70
CA VAL A 20 -0.51 -17.45 -2.77
C VAL A 20 -0.08 -17.99 -1.41
N SER A 21 0.70 -19.06 -1.36
CA SER A 21 1.18 -19.64 -0.10
C SER A 21 2.11 -18.68 0.67
N HIS A 22 3.03 -17.98 -0.02
CA HIS A 22 3.86 -16.96 0.60
C HIS A 22 3.06 -15.73 1.06
N THR A 23 2.03 -15.35 0.31
CA THR A 23 1.12 -14.26 0.71
C THR A 23 0.37 -14.63 2.00
N ILE A 24 -0.14 -15.87 2.09
CA ILE A 24 -0.79 -16.38 3.30
C ILE A 24 0.19 -16.42 4.47
N LEU A 25 1.41 -16.88 4.24
CA LEU A 25 2.47 -16.90 5.25
C LEU A 25 2.72 -15.48 5.81
N VAL A 26 2.91 -14.49 4.94
CA VAL A 26 3.08 -13.08 5.34
C VAL A 26 1.89 -12.58 6.15
N ALA A 27 0.66 -12.87 5.71
CA ALA A 27 -0.54 -12.49 6.43
C ALA A 27 -0.59 -13.10 7.84
N LEU A 28 -0.25 -14.37 7.99
CA LEU A 28 -0.17 -15.05 9.29
C LEU A 28 0.90 -14.45 10.20
N ILE A 29 2.08 -14.12 9.67
CA ILE A 29 3.14 -13.46 10.43
C ILE A 29 2.69 -12.10 10.92
N VAL A 30 2.09 -11.28 10.06
CA VAL A 30 1.58 -9.94 10.43
C VAL A 30 0.49 -10.04 11.51
N LEU A 31 -0.43 -11.00 11.38
CA LEU A 31 -1.46 -11.24 12.41
C LEU A 31 -0.85 -11.73 13.73
N ALA A 32 0.16 -12.57 13.69
CA ALA A 32 0.88 -13.02 14.88
C ALA A 32 1.59 -11.85 15.57
N ILE A 33 2.29 -10.99 14.82
CA ILE A 33 2.94 -9.78 15.35
C ILE A 33 1.90 -8.86 16.00
N ALA A 34 0.79 -8.60 15.32
CA ALA A 34 -0.27 -7.76 15.85
C ALA A 34 -0.86 -8.34 17.13
N LYS A 35 -1.12 -9.65 17.18
CA LYS A 35 -1.64 -10.33 18.36
C LYS A 35 -0.64 -10.29 19.52
N LEU A 36 0.64 -10.52 19.27
CA LEU A 36 1.68 -10.44 20.31
C LEU A 36 1.86 -9.02 20.85
N ALA A 37 1.80 -8.01 19.97
CA ALA A 37 1.90 -6.61 20.38
C ALA A 37 0.71 -6.14 21.21
N THR A 38 -0.47 -6.73 21.04
CA THR A 38 -1.72 -6.36 21.73
C THR A 38 -2.10 -7.29 22.88
N SER A 39 -1.35 -8.39 23.10
CA SER A 39 -1.72 -9.42 24.08
C SER A 39 -1.63 -8.95 25.54
N SER A 40 -0.77 -7.99 25.86
CA SER A 40 -0.58 -7.45 27.21
C SER A 40 -0.28 -5.96 27.13
N LEU A 41 -1.34 -5.15 26.98
CA LEU A 41 -1.19 -3.69 26.94
C LEU A 41 -0.89 -3.14 28.34
N GLN A 42 0.27 -2.50 28.47
CA GLN A 42 0.72 -1.86 29.71
C GLN A 42 0.87 -0.35 29.48
N ILE A 43 0.67 0.44 30.55
CA ILE A 43 0.84 1.90 30.50
C ILE A 43 2.28 2.26 30.16
N VAL A 44 3.25 1.50 30.67
CA VAL A 44 4.66 1.60 30.27
C VAL A 44 4.97 0.47 29.31
N PRO A 45 5.12 0.77 28.01
CA PRO A 45 5.28 -0.28 27.00
C PRO A 45 6.57 -1.07 27.20
N SER A 46 6.48 -2.38 27.11
CA SER A 46 7.63 -3.29 27.21
C SER A 46 7.62 -4.34 26.10
N GLY A 47 8.79 -4.82 25.70
CA GLY A 47 8.93 -5.90 24.70
C GLY A 47 8.28 -5.57 23.35
N MET A 48 7.40 -6.45 22.86
CA MET A 48 6.76 -6.32 21.54
C MET A 48 5.82 -5.12 21.44
N GLN A 49 5.18 -4.70 22.54
CA GLN A 49 4.35 -3.50 22.56
C GLN A 49 5.20 -2.25 22.26
N ASN A 50 6.38 -2.12 22.86
CA ASN A 50 7.27 -0.98 22.64
C ASN A 50 7.74 -0.88 21.18
N ILE A 51 8.01 -2.01 20.52
CA ILE A 51 8.37 -2.04 19.10
C ILE A 51 7.20 -1.57 18.25
N ALA A 52 5.99 -2.06 18.51
CA ALA A 52 4.79 -1.66 17.78
C ALA A 52 4.46 -0.17 17.97
N GLU A 53 4.56 0.36 19.21
CA GLU A 53 4.33 1.77 19.48
C GLU A 53 5.40 2.67 18.82
N SER A 54 6.66 2.24 18.82
CA SER A 54 7.74 2.96 18.13
C SER A 54 7.50 3.00 16.63
N TYR A 55 7.05 1.88 16.03
CA TYR A 55 6.68 1.83 14.62
C TYR A 55 5.52 2.77 14.30
N LEU A 56 4.43 2.70 15.08
CA LEU A 56 3.26 3.57 14.87
C LEU A 56 3.62 5.05 15.09
N GLY A 57 4.44 5.36 16.08
CA GLY A 57 4.95 6.70 16.33
C GLY A 57 5.76 7.25 15.14
N GLY A 58 6.61 6.41 14.54
CA GLY A 58 7.36 6.76 13.33
C GLY A 58 6.45 7.03 12.12
N VAL A 59 5.43 6.19 11.90
CA VAL A 59 4.46 6.40 10.81
C VAL A 59 3.66 7.69 11.03
N ILE A 60 3.22 7.97 12.27
CA ILE A 60 2.53 9.22 12.59
C ILE A 60 3.44 10.43 12.36
N SER A 61 4.69 10.38 12.81
CA SER A 61 5.64 11.49 12.63
C SER A 61 5.84 11.82 11.16
N MET A 62 6.11 10.81 10.33
CA MET A 62 6.21 10.98 8.87
C MET A 62 4.92 11.53 8.26
N GLY A 63 3.77 11.04 8.73
CA GLY A 63 2.47 11.50 8.24
C GLY A 63 2.18 12.96 8.61
N LYS A 64 2.57 13.40 9.81
CA LYS A 64 2.39 14.79 10.27
C LYS A 64 3.12 15.79 9.37
N ASP A 65 4.32 15.44 8.95
CA ASP A 65 5.16 16.30 8.10
C ASP A 65 4.58 16.46 6.68
N VAL A 66 3.80 15.47 6.21
CA VAL A 66 3.27 15.45 4.84
C VAL A 66 1.83 15.97 4.75
N VAL A 67 0.95 15.55 5.65
CA VAL A 67 -0.52 15.81 5.56
C VAL A 67 -1.10 16.54 6.77
N GLY A 68 -0.30 16.81 7.78
CA GLY A 68 -0.75 17.39 9.05
C GLY A 68 -1.26 16.35 10.06
N GLU A 69 -1.39 16.77 11.32
CA GLU A 69 -1.61 15.86 12.44
C GLU A 69 -2.95 15.11 12.38
N ASP A 70 -4.04 15.81 12.08
CA ASP A 70 -5.39 15.23 12.07
C ASP A 70 -5.56 14.19 10.96
N LEU A 71 -5.05 14.48 9.76
CA LEU A 71 -5.10 13.57 8.64
C LEU A 71 -4.15 12.39 8.82
N ALA A 72 -2.97 12.62 9.39
CA ALA A 72 -2.02 11.55 9.69
C ALA A 72 -2.64 10.51 10.63
N LYS A 73 -3.29 10.93 11.71
CA LYS A 73 -4.00 10.03 12.64
C LYS A 73 -5.14 9.26 11.97
N HIS A 74 -5.88 9.93 11.08
CA HIS A 74 -7.01 9.30 10.38
C HIS A 74 -6.57 8.19 9.42
N TYR A 75 -5.48 8.41 8.68
CA TYR A 75 -4.96 7.44 7.72
C TYR A 75 -3.94 6.45 8.31
N LEU A 76 -3.57 6.63 9.58
CA LEU A 76 -2.62 5.77 10.28
C LEU A 76 -2.92 4.27 10.13
N PRO A 77 -4.15 3.77 10.34
CA PRO A 77 -4.43 2.33 10.25
C PRO A 77 -4.10 1.76 8.89
N LEU A 78 -4.44 2.47 7.82
CA LEU A 78 -4.16 2.04 6.45
C LEU A 78 -2.65 2.02 6.16
N VAL A 79 -2.00 3.16 6.42
CA VAL A 79 -0.56 3.34 6.11
C VAL A 79 0.29 2.37 6.94
N ALA A 80 -0.01 2.24 8.22
CA ALA A 80 0.71 1.32 9.10
C ALA A 80 0.51 -0.14 8.70
N THR A 81 -0.72 -0.54 8.34
CA THR A 81 -0.99 -1.92 7.91
C THR A 81 -0.25 -2.25 6.60
N ILE A 82 -0.30 -1.36 5.61
CA ILE A 82 0.41 -1.59 4.35
C ILE A 82 1.92 -1.60 4.58
N GLY A 83 2.43 -0.66 5.38
CA GLY A 83 3.86 -0.59 5.70
C GLY A 83 4.38 -1.88 6.35
N ILE A 84 3.68 -2.41 7.36
CA ILE A 84 4.09 -3.66 8.01
C ILE A 84 3.98 -4.88 7.09
N VAL A 85 2.93 -4.95 6.24
CA VAL A 85 2.75 -6.04 5.26
C VAL A 85 3.90 -6.03 4.25
N VAL A 86 4.25 -4.88 3.68
CA VAL A 86 5.35 -4.76 2.73
C VAL A 86 6.68 -5.07 3.40
N PHE A 87 6.90 -4.56 4.61
CA PHE A 87 8.13 -4.83 5.37
C PHE A 87 8.31 -6.33 5.63
N VAL A 88 7.28 -7.01 6.15
CA VAL A 88 7.33 -8.45 6.43
C VAL A 88 7.50 -9.27 5.14
N ALA A 89 6.80 -8.88 4.07
CA ALA A 89 6.92 -9.54 2.77
C ALA A 89 8.36 -9.49 2.22
N ASN A 90 9.04 -8.35 2.39
CA ASN A 90 10.43 -8.19 1.99
C ASN A 90 11.37 -8.98 2.89
N MET A 91 11.14 -8.97 4.22
CA MET A 91 11.93 -9.75 5.17
C MET A 91 11.86 -11.26 4.89
N VAL A 92 10.69 -11.76 4.49
CA VAL A 92 10.54 -13.18 4.09
C VAL A 92 11.39 -13.48 2.86
N GLY A 93 11.50 -12.56 1.91
CA GLY A 93 12.33 -12.74 0.70
C GLY A 93 13.84 -12.78 0.94
N ILE A 94 14.33 -12.26 2.08
CA ILE A 94 15.75 -12.31 2.44
C ILE A 94 16.16 -13.74 2.87
N ILE A 95 15.20 -14.55 3.30
CA ILE A 95 15.48 -15.91 3.76
C ILE A 95 15.68 -16.83 2.55
N PRO A 96 16.84 -17.45 2.37
CA PRO A 96 17.08 -18.35 1.25
C PRO A 96 16.08 -19.52 1.25
N GLY A 97 15.43 -19.74 0.12
CA GLY A 97 14.35 -20.74 -0.03
C GLY A 97 12.94 -20.19 0.15
N PHE A 98 12.77 -18.89 0.40
CA PHE A 98 11.49 -18.19 0.35
C PHE A 98 11.52 -17.12 -0.74
N GLU A 99 10.40 -16.96 -1.43
CA GLU A 99 10.23 -15.92 -2.43
C GLU A 99 9.43 -14.76 -1.84
N SER A 100 9.90 -13.52 -2.04
CA SER A 100 9.15 -12.35 -1.59
C SER A 100 7.87 -12.20 -2.42
N PRO A 101 6.67 -12.16 -1.81
CA PRO A 101 5.43 -11.89 -2.55
C PRO A 101 5.45 -10.56 -3.30
N THR A 102 6.22 -9.58 -2.81
CA THR A 102 6.36 -8.25 -3.43
C THR A 102 7.18 -8.27 -4.72
N SER A 103 7.94 -9.35 -5.00
CA SER A 103 8.58 -9.56 -6.29
C SER A 103 7.59 -9.93 -7.41
N ASN A 104 6.31 -10.14 -7.06
CA ASN A 104 5.25 -10.40 -8.02
C ASN A 104 4.35 -9.16 -8.23
N ILE A 105 4.19 -8.78 -9.50
CA ILE A 105 3.41 -7.59 -9.85
C ILE A 105 1.93 -7.71 -9.45
N ASN A 106 1.37 -8.93 -9.41
CA ASN A 106 -0.02 -9.12 -9.02
C ASN A 106 -0.24 -8.77 -7.54
N PHE A 107 0.72 -9.10 -6.66
CA PHE A 107 0.65 -8.75 -5.25
C PHE A 107 0.77 -7.23 -5.04
N THR A 108 1.75 -6.59 -5.68
CA THR A 108 1.95 -5.15 -5.57
C THR A 108 0.80 -4.36 -6.20
N LEU A 109 0.23 -4.86 -7.30
CA LEU A 109 -0.96 -4.30 -7.91
C LEU A 109 -2.19 -4.42 -6.99
N ALA A 110 -2.37 -5.55 -6.31
CA ALA A 110 -3.47 -5.74 -5.36
C ALA A 110 -3.38 -4.73 -4.20
N LEU A 111 -2.19 -4.52 -3.64
CA LEU A 111 -1.97 -3.50 -2.61
C LEU A 111 -2.28 -2.08 -3.12
N ALA A 112 -1.80 -1.75 -4.33
CA ALA A 112 -2.07 -0.46 -4.95
C ALA A 112 -3.57 -0.23 -5.20
N LEU A 113 -4.31 -1.27 -5.62
CA LEU A 113 -5.76 -1.22 -5.80
C LEU A 113 -6.50 -1.00 -4.47
N ILE A 114 -6.07 -1.63 -3.38
CA ILE A 114 -6.66 -1.41 -2.04
C ILE A 114 -6.51 0.07 -1.65
N VAL A 115 -5.32 0.64 -1.80
CA VAL A 115 -5.07 2.07 -1.52
C VAL A 115 -5.94 2.96 -2.39
N PHE A 116 -6.03 2.63 -3.69
CA PHE A 116 -6.81 3.40 -4.64
C PHE A 116 -8.31 3.39 -4.31
N ILE A 117 -8.87 2.22 -4.01
CA ILE A 117 -10.28 2.08 -3.63
C ILE A 117 -10.55 2.86 -2.33
N TYR A 118 -9.69 2.71 -1.33
CA TYR A 118 -9.84 3.40 -0.06
C TYR A 118 -9.80 4.92 -0.21
N TYR A 119 -8.83 5.44 -0.95
CA TYR A 119 -8.67 6.86 -1.20
C TYR A 119 -9.88 7.45 -1.95
N ASN A 120 -10.38 6.74 -2.99
CA ASN A 120 -11.59 7.18 -3.72
C ASN A 120 -12.84 7.12 -2.83
N TYR A 121 -12.98 6.07 -2.03
CA TYR A 121 -14.09 5.95 -1.07
C TYR A 121 -14.12 7.11 -0.07
N GLU A 122 -12.98 7.45 0.53
CA GLU A 122 -12.85 8.59 1.44
C GLU A 122 -13.13 9.93 0.75
N GLY A 123 -12.64 10.10 -0.47
CA GLY A 123 -12.90 11.30 -1.28
C GLY A 123 -14.39 11.51 -1.55
N ILE A 124 -15.09 10.45 -1.93
CA ILE A 124 -16.53 10.46 -2.18
C ILE A 124 -17.30 10.70 -0.88
N LYS A 125 -16.92 10.04 0.21
CA LYS A 125 -17.57 10.16 1.51
C LYS A 125 -17.49 11.57 2.09
N LYS A 126 -16.34 12.24 1.96
CA LYS A 126 -16.12 13.59 2.51
C LYS A 126 -16.74 14.71 1.67
N ARG A 127 -16.73 14.59 0.35
CA ARG A 127 -17.15 15.66 -0.59
C ARG A 127 -18.49 15.40 -1.25
N GLY A 128 -18.99 14.15 -1.19
CA GLY A 128 -20.12 13.69 -1.99
C GLY A 128 -19.70 13.42 -3.44
N PHE A 129 -20.41 12.49 -4.11
CA PHE A 129 -20.05 11.98 -5.44
C PHE A 129 -19.92 13.10 -6.49
N ILE A 130 -20.90 14.01 -6.57
CA ILE A 130 -20.92 15.09 -7.57
C ILE A 130 -19.78 16.09 -7.33
N LYS A 131 -19.57 16.53 -6.08
CA LYS A 131 -18.50 17.46 -5.74
C LYS A 131 -17.12 16.82 -5.86
N TYR A 132 -17.01 15.52 -5.64
CA TYR A 132 -15.78 14.78 -5.82
C TYR A 132 -15.37 14.75 -7.30
N ILE A 133 -16.30 14.48 -8.21
CA ILE A 133 -16.05 14.53 -9.65
C ILE A 133 -15.71 15.98 -10.08
N GLN A 134 -16.42 16.98 -9.57
CA GLN A 134 -16.11 18.39 -9.85
C GLN A 134 -14.76 18.82 -9.30
N SER A 135 -14.26 18.20 -8.23
CA SER A 135 -12.95 18.54 -7.65
C SER A 135 -11.75 18.08 -8.50
N PHE A 136 -11.97 17.18 -9.46
CA PHE A 136 -10.94 16.82 -10.42
C PHE A 136 -10.61 17.96 -11.38
N VAL A 137 -11.55 18.88 -11.57
CA VAL A 137 -11.38 20.02 -12.45
C VAL A 137 -11.42 21.30 -11.62
N HIS A 138 -10.27 21.71 -11.08
CA HIS A 138 -10.11 22.99 -10.38
C HIS A 138 -10.06 24.12 -11.39
N LEU A 139 -11.24 24.51 -11.87
CA LEU A 139 -11.40 25.71 -12.68
C LEU A 139 -11.84 26.83 -11.74
N GLY A 140 -10.96 27.81 -11.52
CA GLY A 140 -11.28 29.03 -10.82
C GLY A 140 -12.47 29.77 -11.45
N GLU A 141 -12.73 31.02 -11.06
CA GLU A 141 -13.77 31.87 -11.63
C GLU A 141 -13.43 32.19 -13.10
N MET A 142 -13.96 31.40 -14.02
CA MET A 142 -13.79 31.55 -15.46
C MET A 142 -15.17 31.61 -16.14
N ASN A 143 -15.23 32.18 -17.34
CA ASN A 143 -16.43 32.23 -18.18
C ASN A 143 -16.98 30.78 -18.38
N PRO A 144 -18.32 30.59 -18.38
CA PRO A 144 -18.93 29.25 -18.46
C PRO A 144 -18.52 28.47 -19.71
N ILE A 145 -18.26 29.12 -20.82
CA ILE A 145 -17.81 28.50 -22.08
C ILE A 145 -16.36 28.01 -21.93
N ALA A 146 -15.49 28.86 -21.39
CA ALA A 146 -14.09 28.47 -21.13
C ALA A 146 -14.01 27.32 -20.11
N LYS A 147 -14.88 27.32 -19.10
CA LYS A 147 -15.00 26.27 -18.10
C LYS A 147 -15.38 24.91 -18.70
N PHE A 148 -16.32 24.91 -19.64
CA PHE A 148 -16.74 23.70 -20.36
C PHE A 148 -15.60 23.13 -21.23
N VAL A 149 -14.94 23.97 -22.02
CA VAL A 149 -13.83 23.55 -22.89
C VAL A 149 -12.66 23.03 -22.07
N MET A 150 -12.26 23.76 -21.01
CA MET A 150 -11.19 23.32 -20.11
C MET A 150 -11.52 22.02 -19.39
N SER A 151 -12.76 21.82 -18.91
CA SER A 151 -13.14 20.58 -18.25
C SER A 151 -13.08 19.40 -19.19
N LEU A 152 -13.42 19.56 -20.45
CA LEU A 152 -13.35 18.50 -21.47
C LEU A 152 -11.91 17.99 -21.68
N PHE A 153 -10.91 18.86 -21.60
CA PHE A 153 -9.50 18.47 -21.71
C PHE A 153 -8.91 17.99 -20.39
N MET A 154 -9.30 18.61 -19.26
CA MET A 154 -8.76 18.23 -17.95
C MET A 154 -9.26 16.87 -17.46
N TYR A 155 -10.51 16.49 -17.75
CA TYR A 155 -11.08 15.20 -17.33
C TYR A 155 -10.26 13.99 -17.77
N PRO A 156 -9.91 13.83 -19.06
CA PRO A 156 -9.08 12.71 -19.49
C PRO A 156 -7.70 12.70 -18.83
N ILE A 157 -7.08 13.87 -18.67
CA ILE A 157 -5.76 14.00 -18.03
C ILE A 157 -5.83 13.54 -16.57
N GLU A 158 -6.88 13.92 -15.85
CA GLU A 158 -7.06 13.54 -14.46
C GLU A 158 -7.33 12.03 -14.30
N ILE A 159 -8.14 11.45 -15.19
CA ILE A 159 -8.36 10.00 -15.22
C ILE A 159 -7.04 9.25 -15.44
N VAL A 160 -6.23 9.70 -16.42
CA VAL A 160 -4.91 9.11 -16.68
C VAL A 160 -3.99 9.29 -15.47
N SER A 161 -4.01 10.45 -14.81
CA SER A 161 -3.24 10.73 -13.59
C SER A 161 -3.62 9.78 -12.45
N HIS A 162 -4.92 9.53 -12.25
CA HIS A 162 -5.40 8.57 -11.24
C HIS A 162 -4.98 7.13 -11.56
N LEU A 163 -5.09 6.69 -12.80
CA LEU A 163 -4.63 5.36 -13.24
C LEU A 163 -3.11 5.23 -13.13
N SER A 164 -2.38 6.26 -13.55
CA SER A 164 -0.92 6.32 -13.46
C SER A 164 -0.42 6.17 -12.03
N ARG A 165 -1.18 6.64 -11.03
CA ARG A 165 -0.84 6.50 -9.61
C ARG A 165 -0.82 5.04 -9.15
N ILE A 166 -1.80 4.23 -9.60
CA ILE A 166 -1.83 2.78 -9.30
C ILE A 166 -0.61 2.10 -9.92
N VAL A 167 -0.38 2.39 -11.20
CA VAL A 167 0.72 1.81 -11.98
C VAL A 167 2.07 2.20 -11.36
N SER A 168 2.26 3.49 -11.05
CA SER A 168 3.49 4.00 -10.44
C SER A 168 3.77 3.37 -9.08
N LEU A 169 2.74 3.21 -8.22
CA LEU A 169 2.89 2.58 -6.91
C LEU A 169 3.27 1.10 -7.04
N SER A 170 2.60 0.37 -7.94
CA SER A 170 2.89 -1.04 -8.21
C SER A 170 4.31 -1.23 -8.74
N PHE A 171 4.71 -0.44 -9.74
CA PHE A 171 6.05 -0.53 -10.31
C PHE A 171 7.15 -0.09 -9.34
N ARG A 172 6.87 0.88 -8.45
CA ARG A 172 7.82 1.29 -7.42
C ARG A 172 8.11 0.15 -6.43
N LEU A 173 7.06 -0.51 -5.95
CA LEU A 173 7.21 -1.65 -5.03
C LEU A 173 7.89 -2.84 -5.73
N PHE A 174 7.44 -3.19 -6.93
CA PHE A 174 8.01 -4.26 -7.73
C PHE A 174 9.47 -3.99 -8.13
N GLY A 175 9.76 -2.77 -8.62
CA GLY A 175 11.06 -2.42 -9.13
C GLY A 175 12.14 -2.33 -8.05
N ASN A 176 11.79 -1.89 -6.84
CA ASN A 176 12.76 -1.85 -5.73
C ASN A 176 13.24 -3.26 -5.36
N ILE A 177 12.38 -4.27 -5.46
CA ILE A 177 12.72 -5.64 -5.07
C ILE A 177 13.38 -6.40 -6.21
N LYS A 178 12.84 -6.29 -7.43
CA LYS A 178 13.47 -6.91 -8.61
C LYS A 178 14.83 -6.27 -8.94
N GLY A 179 15.04 -5.01 -8.58
CA GLY A 179 16.35 -4.38 -8.69
C GLY A 179 17.41 -5.06 -7.83
N ASP A 180 17.06 -5.44 -6.60
CA ASP A 180 17.96 -6.15 -5.68
C ASP A 180 18.24 -7.61 -6.14
N ASP A 181 17.28 -8.27 -6.79
CA ASP A 181 17.46 -9.64 -7.33
C ASP A 181 18.39 -9.71 -8.56
N LEU A 182 18.72 -8.55 -9.18
CA LEU A 182 19.53 -8.45 -10.39
C LEU A 182 21.02 -8.15 -10.11
N PHE A 183 21.38 -7.82 -8.89
CA PHE A 183 22.74 -7.56 -8.42
C PHE A 183 23.20 -8.62 -7.43
#